data_820f4d929c75cb97231396bb344a4c70
#
_entry.id   820f4d929c75cb97231396bb344a4c70
#
_cell.length_a   1.000
_cell.length_b   1.000
_cell.length_c   1.000
_cell.angle_alpha   90.00
_cell.angle_beta   90.00
_cell.angle_gamma   90.00
#
_symmetry.space_group_name_H-M   'P 1'
#
loop_
_entity.id
_entity.type
_entity.pdbx_description
1 polymer ?
#
loop_
_entity_poly.entity_id
_entity_poly.type
_entity_poly.pdbx_seq_one_letter_code
_entity_poly.pdbx_strand_id
1 'polypeptide(L)'
;MQISVRNKRQSMQKKLFGYMFILAIVLLLIFAAFLFLFGRFSTTEDKISDILSLQIEFFDREMTSYYNDITLRGAQLSEKAAQLTEQYLNSENTDFGDVQNSSLHINALEERYIDLLKNELLKASCSGAFILINASQTGESGSKAGVYLNQDLFGTTDKETMLLYRGNVKAAINKGIMPHRKWHLEFDTGVFPNFEEVLSDTAEPIEKASHICNIITLPGTSERVMLVALPIRGDGGRVYGICGFEVNESVFKSAHAQPSTLPHITCIFSRSDDKEINIKEGLSCGAKNGYFLAPKDSLKIKPLKKGLVALKNEYGAYIGMTRSTTLYSENTPYSITVMMPYADYSGLETKNTVQLILIILILGFAVLSLSLYFSKRFILPIKKSLDKIKQSEKTYSDESQSGIMEIDDLFAFLAGKDNEYQKIFDEHSEKNESLQSEIERIRTENKRLMKEHKNIIIQDDYDHFCSGLRSLTPKERTIFDLYLEGKTVPEILQIA
;
A
#
# COMPACT_ATOMS: atom_id res chain seq x y z
N MET A 1 -12.20 62.40 40.10
CA MET A 1 -13.15 61.48 39.46
C MET A 1 -13.05 60.15 40.18
N GLN A 2 -13.86 59.91 41.21
CA GLN A 2 -13.85 58.70 42.00
C GLN A 2 -14.71 57.66 41.29
N ILE A 3 -14.06 56.59 40.80
CA ILE A 3 -14.75 55.44 40.26
C ILE A 3 -15.23 54.59 41.42
N SER A 4 -16.54 54.75 41.73
CA SER A 4 -17.25 53.89 42.69
C SER A 4 -17.33 52.46 42.14
N VAL A 5 -16.46 51.59 42.53
CA VAL A 5 -16.59 50.15 42.31
C VAL A 5 -17.74 49.61 43.14
N ARG A 6 -18.89 49.55 42.53
CA ARG A 6 -20.13 48.97 43.08
C ARG A 6 -19.92 47.44 43.19
N ASN A 7 -19.37 47.00 44.30
CA ASN A 7 -19.17 45.58 44.62
C ASN A 7 -20.55 44.92 44.75
N LYS A 8 -21.09 44.39 43.63
CA LYS A 8 -22.32 43.58 43.63
C LYS A 8 -22.07 42.37 44.55
N ARG A 9 -22.72 42.38 45.74
CA ARG A 9 -22.70 41.20 46.65
C ARG A 9 -23.28 40.00 45.90
N GLN A 10 -22.43 39.21 45.29
CA GLN A 10 -22.81 37.95 44.68
C GLN A 10 -23.03 36.90 45.77
N SER A 11 -24.10 36.13 45.67
CA SER A 11 -24.37 35.00 46.56
C SER A 11 -23.15 34.09 46.61
N MET A 12 -22.75 33.63 47.82
CA MET A 12 -21.66 32.68 48.05
C MET A 12 -21.76 31.46 47.11
N GLN A 13 -22.98 31.03 46.83
CA GLN A 13 -23.31 29.96 45.88
C GLN A 13 -22.79 30.27 44.45
N LYS A 14 -23.01 31.50 43.96
CA LYS A 14 -22.56 31.90 42.63
C LYS A 14 -21.02 32.00 42.55
N LYS A 15 -20.39 32.52 43.61
CA LYS A 15 -18.91 32.60 43.66
C LYS A 15 -18.26 31.22 43.72
N LEU A 16 -18.77 30.32 44.57
CA LEU A 16 -18.19 28.98 44.71
C LEU A 16 -18.44 28.14 43.43
N PHE A 17 -19.62 28.25 42.83
CA PHE A 17 -19.90 27.66 41.53
C PHE A 17 -18.92 28.19 40.48
N GLY A 18 -18.66 29.50 40.44
CA GLY A 18 -17.69 30.11 39.55
C GLY A 18 -16.27 29.56 39.75
N TYR A 19 -15.80 29.43 41.01
CA TYR A 19 -14.49 28.85 41.28
C TYR A 19 -14.39 27.37 40.91
N MET A 20 -15.40 26.56 41.21
CA MET A 20 -15.43 25.14 40.81
C MET A 20 -15.50 24.99 39.29
N PHE A 21 -16.23 25.86 38.61
CA PHE A 21 -16.32 25.86 37.17
C PHE A 21 -14.97 26.24 36.51
N ILE A 22 -14.30 27.28 37.06
CA ILE A 22 -12.95 27.68 36.62
C ILE A 22 -11.94 26.56 36.87
N LEU A 23 -11.96 25.94 38.04
CA LEU A 23 -11.08 24.81 38.38
C LEU A 23 -11.30 23.63 37.41
N ALA A 24 -12.56 23.33 37.11
CA ALA A 24 -12.91 22.27 36.18
C ALA A 24 -12.44 22.57 34.76
N ILE A 25 -12.56 23.82 34.32
CA ILE A 25 -12.02 24.25 32.99
C ILE A 25 -10.48 24.13 32.97
N VAL A 26 -9.80 24.56 34.06
CA VAL A 26 -8.34 24.46 34.16
C VAL A 26 -7.88 23.00 34.11
N LEU A 27 -8.55 22.10 34.83
CA LEU A 27 -8.28 20.66 34.77
C LEU A 27 -8.51 20.09 33.37
N LEU A 28 -9.56 20.53 32.68
CA LEU A 28 -9.88 20.12 31.33
C LEU A 28 -8.82 20.61 30.35
N LEU A 29 -8.33 21.84 30.51
CA LEU A 29 -7.23 22.40 29.69
C LEU A 29 -5.90 21.68 29.96
N ILE A 30 -5.60 21.35 31.23
CA ILE A 30 -4.41 20.55 31.57
C ILE A 30 -4.50 19.17 30.97
N PHE A 31 -5.66 18.52 31.02
CA PHE A 31 -5.87 17.20 30.40
C PHE A 31 -5.76 17.25 28.89
N ALA A 32 -6.31 18.29 28.25
CA ALA A 32 -6.18 18.52 26.82
C ALA A 32 -4.72 18.78 26.43
N ALA A 33 -3.98 19.59 27.21
CA ALA A 33 -2.56 19.84 27.00
C ALA A 33 -1.73 18.55 27.18
N PHE A 34 -2.06 17.73 28.18
CA PHE A 34 -1.43 16.43 28.40
C PHE A 34 -1.65 15.50 27.21
N LEU A 35 -2.89 15.38 26.71
CA LEU A 35 -3.19 14.60 25.51
C LEU A 35 -2.43 15.11 24.29
N PHE A 36 -2.26 16.42 24.16
CA PHE A 36 -1.49 17.05 23.08
C PHE A 36 0.01 16.74 23.20
N LEU A 37 0.59 16.88 24.38
CA LEU A 37 2.02 16.61 24.64
C LEU A 37 2.39 15.15 24.46
N PHE A 38 1.51 14.23 24.81
CA PHE A 38 1.76 12.79 24.64
C PHE A 38 1.41 12.25 23.24
N GLY A 39 1.24 13.14 22.24
CA GLY A 39 1.12 12.76 20.84
C GLY A 39 -0.10 11.90 20.49
N ARG A 40 -1.11 11.83 21.37
CA ARG A 40 -2.36 11.11 21.09
C ARG A 40 -3.28 11.83 20.08
N PHE A 41 -2.92 13.05 19.72
CA PHE A 41 -3.49 13.77 18.58
C PHE A 41 -2.60 13.64 17.34
N SER A 42 -2.18 12.42 16.95
CA SER A 42 -1.72 12.24 15.59
C SER A 42 -2.89 12.58 14.67
N THR A 43 -2.69 13.58 13.85
CA THR A 43 -3.72 14.00 12.88
C THR A 43 -4.02 12.85 11.94
N THR A 44 -5.20 12.85 11.33
CA THR A 44 -5.53 11.87 10.28
C THR A 44 -4.48 11.91 9.17
N GLU A 45 -3.94 13.10 8.88
CA GLU A 45 -2.85 13.32 7.94
C GLU A 45 -1.57 12.56 8.33
N ASP A 46 -1.17 12.58 9.63
CA ASP A 46 0.00 11.82 10.11
C ASP A 46 -0.18 10.32 9.89
N LYS A 47 -1.32 9.78 10.33
CA LYS A 47 -1.63 8.35 10.21
C LYS A 47 -1.67 7.89 8.75
N ILE A 48 -2.30 8.67 7.88
CA ILE A 48 -2.37 8.36 6.45
C ILE A 48 -1.01 8.49 5.81
N SER A 49 -0.22 9.52 6.15
CA SER A 49 1.16 9.66 5.69
C SER A 49 2.01 8.44 6.06
N ASP A 50 1.93 7.97 7.30
CA ASP A 50 2.68 6.80 7.77
C ASP A 50 2.25 5.52 7.04
N ILE A 51 0.93 5.30 6.88
CA ILE A 51 0.41 4.14 6.15
C ILE A 51 0.84 4.17 4.68
N LEU A 52 0.68 5.32 4.01
CA LEU A 52 1.07 5.46 2.60
C LEU A 52 2.58 5.36 2.42
N SER A 53 3.39 5.85 3.37
CA SER A 53 4.85 5.72 3.36
C SER A 53 5.29 4.26 3.43
N LEU A 54 4.71 3.48 4.33
CA LEU A 54 4.97 2.05 4.41
C LEU A 54 4.51 1.31 3.14
N GLN A 55 3.35 1.68 2.64
CA GLN A 55 2.76 1.03 1.47
C GLN A 55 3.58 1.31 0.20
N ILE A 56 4.06 2.55 0.02
CA ILE A 56 4.89 2.89 -1.15
C ILE A 56 6.26 2.20 -1.07
N GLU A 57 6.84 2.09 0.12
CA GLU A 57 8.10 1.37 0.30
C GLU A 57 7.94 -0.12 0.01
N PHE A 58 6.85 -0.73 0.46
CA PHE A 58 6.56 -2.12 0.16
C PHE A 58 6.38 -2.36 -1.33
N PHE A 59 5.56 -1.52 -1.98
CA PHE A 59 5.30 -1.64 -3.41
C PHE A 59 6.53 -1.35 -4.26
N ASP A 60 7.39 -0.41 -3.85
CA ASP A 60 8.66 -0.10 -4.52
C ASP A 60 9.61 -1.31 -4.49
N ARG A 61 9.77 -1.94 -3.33
CA ARG A 61 10.58 -3.16 -3.20
C ARG A 61 10.03 -4.31 -4.05
N GLU A 62 8.72 -4.47 -4.05
CA GLU A 62 8.05 -5.50 -4.84
C GLU A 62 8.27 -5.26 -6.34
N MET A 63 8.04 -4.05 -6.83
CA MET A 63 8.22 -3.70 -8.24
C MET A 63 9.69 -3.82 -8.67
N THR A 64 10.60 -3.28 -7.86
CA THR A 64 12.03 -3.39 -8.12
C THR A 64 12.47 -4.85 -8.19
N SER A 65 12.03 -5.68 -7.25
CA SER A 65 12.33 -7.11 -7.26
C SER A 65 11.74 -7.82 -8.49
N TYR A 66 10.50 -7.53 -8.80
CA TYR A 66 9.77 -8.15 -9.92
C TYR A 66 10.40 -7.83 -11.27
N TYR A 67 10.62 -6.55 -11.56
CA TYR A 67 11.21 -6.16 -12.84
C TYR A 67 12.69 -6.55 -12.98
N ASN A 68 13.43 -6.56 -11.88
CA ASN A 68 14.80 -7.06 -11.90
C ASN A 68 14.84 -8.58 -12.16
N ASP A 69 13.91 -9.38 -11.60
CA ASP A 69 13.80 -10.80 -11.92
C ASP A 69 13.44 -11.02 -13.39
N ILE A 70 12.49 -10.24 -13.94
CA ILE A 70 12.17 -10.31 -15.37
C ILE A 70 13.38 -9.95 -16.24
N THR A 71 14.13 -8.92 -15.88
CA THR A 71 15.34 -8.51 -16.60
C THR A 71 16.41 -9.60 -16.58
N LEU A 72 16.68 -10.22 -15.44
CA LEU A 72 17.61 -11.34 -15.32
C LEU A 72 17.17 -12.55 -16.14
N ARG A 73 15.88 -12.89 -16.13
CA ARG A 73 15.31 -13.94 -16.98
C ARG A 73 15.39 -13.59 -18.45
N GLY A 74 15.19 -12.32 -18.80
CA GLY A 74 15.37 -11.82 -20.15
C GLY A 74 16.81 -11.96 -20.64
N ALA A 75 17.80 -11.66 -19.79
CA ALA A 75 19.20 -11.86 -20.07
C ALA A 75 19.53 -13.34 -20.32
N GLN A 76 19.00 -14.23 -19.47
CA GLN A 76 19.14 -15.69 -19.66
C GLN A 76 18.46 -16.19 -20.93
N LEU A 77 17.29 -15.64 -21.27
CA LEU A 77 16.57 -15.94 -22.52
C LEU A 77 17.40 -15.49 -23.73
N SER A 78 17.98 -14.28 -23.67
CA SER A 78 18.86 -13.75 -24.70
C SER A 78 20.07 -14.66 -24.96
N GLU A 79 20.77 -15.04 -23.90
CA GLU A 79 21.93 -15.96 -23.99
C GLU A 79 21.56 -17.30 -24.61
N LYS A 80 20.47 -17.93 -24.13
CA LYS A 80 19.99 -19.21 -24.66
C LYS A 80 19.53 -19.10 -26.12
N ALA A 81 18.86 -18.00 -26.48
CA ALA A 81 18.44 -17.75 -27.85
C ALA A 81 19.64 -17.55 -28.78
N ALA A 82 20.67 -16.82 -28.34
CA ALA A 82 21.92 -16.65 -29.06
C ALA A 82 22.63 -18.00 -29.28
N GLN A 83 22.86 -18.77 -28.20
CA GLN A 83 23.47 -20.10 -28.25
C GLN A 83 22.72 -21.04 -29.19
N LEU A 84 21.39 -21.06 -29.12
CA LEU A 84 20.56 -21.89 -30.00
C LEU A 84 20.68 -21.47 -31.46
N THR A 85 20.73 -20.16 -31.71
CA THR A 85 20.94 -19.61 -33.05
C THR A 85 22.30 -20.03 -33.60
N GLU A 86 23.38 -19.86 -32.82
CA GLU A 86 24.74 -20.24 -33.22
C GLU A 86 24.89 -21.76 -33.46
N GLN A 87 24.31 -22.57 -32.60
CA GLN A 87 24.27 -24.02 -32.79
C GLN A 87 23.56 -24.38 -34.13
N TYR A 88 22.45 -23.71 -34.43
CA TYR A 88 21.77 -23.91 -35.68
C TYR A 88 22.63 -23.53 -36.89
N LEU A 89 23.19 -22.30 -36.90
CA LEU A 89 24.05 -21.80 -37.95
C LEU A 89 25.25 -22.73 -38.22
N ASN A 90 25.89 -23.18 -37.14
CA ASN A 90 27.01 -24.13 -37.23
C ASN A 90 26.57 -25.50 -37.78
N SER A 91 25.39 -26.01 -37.37
CA SER A 91 24.89 -27.32 -37.84
C SER A 91 24.54 -27.33 -39.34
N GLU A 92 24.01 -26.22 -39.84
CA GLU A 92 23.64 -26.05 -41.26
C GLU A 92 24.80 -25.48 -42.10
N ASN A 93 25.95 -25.16 -41.47
CA ASN A 93 27.10 -24.53 -42.10
C ASN A 93 26.70 -23.27 -42.91
N THR A 94 25.87 -22.40 -42.29
CA THR A 94 25.30 -21.20 -42.88
C THR A 94 25.59 -19.98 -42.04
N ASP A 95 25.49 -18.78 -42.59
CA ASP A 95 25.62 -17.52 -41.85
C ASP A 95 24.25 -16.88 -41.60
N PHE A 96 24.17 -16.00 -40.62
CA PHE A 96 22.92 -15.30 -40.29
C PHE A 96 22.39 -14.41 -41.43
N GLY A 97 23.30 -13.93 -42.29
CA GLY A 97 22.92 -13.22 -43.51
C GLY A 97 22.06 -14.08 -44.46
N ASP A 98 22.33 -15.39 -44.53
CA ASP A 98 21.53 -16.32 -45.33
C ASP A 98 20.16 -16.58 -44.68
N VAL A 99 20.11 -16.61 -43.37
CA VAL A 99 18.85 -16.76 -42.61
C VAL A 99 17.89 -15.60 -42.90
N GLN A 100 18.41 -14.36 -42.98
CA GLN A 100 17.59 -13.18 -43.20
C GLN A 100 16.74 -13.22 -44.46
N ASN A 101 17.16 -14.04 -45.46
CA ASN A 101 16.51 -14.16 -46.76
C ASN A 101 15.87 -15.54 -47.01
N SER A 102 15.84 -16.42 -46.03
CA SER A 102 15.38 -17.80 -46.18
C SER A 102 14.26 -18.16 -45.21
N SER A 103 13.05 -18.31 -45.72
CA SER A 103 11.91 -18.79 -44.93
C SER A 103 12.14 -20.19 -44.36
N LEU A 104 12.96 -21.02 -44.98
CA LEU A 104 13.31 -22.35 -44.49
C LEU A 104 14.09 -22.25 -43.18
N HIS A 105 15.16 -21.44 -43.14
CA HIS A 105 15.99 -21.24 -41.96
C HIS A 105 15.25 -20.52 -40.84
N ILE A 106 14.44 -19.51 -41.18
CA ILE A 106 13.60 -18.80 -40.22
C ILE A 106 12.63 -19.79 -39.55
N ASN A 107 11.90 -20.59 -40.28
CA ASN A 107 10.95 -21.57 -39.75
C ASN A 107 11.66 -22.61 -38.84
N ALA A 108 12.86 -23.06 -39.19
CA ALA A 108 13.63 -23.99 -38.39
C ALA A 108 14.10 -23.37 -37.07
N LEU A 109 14.44 -22.08 -37.06
CA LEU A 109 14.74 -21.34 -35.81
C LEU A 109 13.49 -21.11 -34.97
N GLU A 110 12.38 -20.69 -35.56
CA GLU A 110 11.11 -20.50 -34.85
C GLU A 110 10.66 -21.78 -34.14
N GLU A 111 10.81 -22.95 -34.77
CA GLU A 111 10.47 -24.23 -34.16
C GLU A 111 11.30 -24.49 -32.87
N ARG A 112 12.59 -24.15 -32.87
CA ARG A 112 13.47 -24.26 -31.69
C ARG A 112 13.13 -23.22 -30.63
N TYR A 113 12.81 -22.01 -31.06
CA TYR A 113 12.44 -20.93 -30.14
C TYR A 113 11.10 -21.18 -29.46
N ILE A 114 10.15 -21.88 -30.08
CA ILE A 114 8.90 -22.29 -29.41
C ILE A 114 9.20 -23.13 -28.15
N ASP A 115 10.11 -24.10 -28.24
CA ASP A 115 10.49 -24.93 -27.08
C ASP A 115 11.20 -24.11 -26.02
N LEU A 116 12.11 -23.23 -26.43
CA LEU A 116 12.80 -22.34 -25.52
C LEU A 116 11.83 -21.44 -24.78
N LEU A 117 10.97 -20.72 -25.50
CA LEU A 117 10.00 -19.80 -24.93
C LEU A 117 9.01 -20.51 -24.01
N LYS A 118 8.50 -21.69 -24.42
CA LYS A 118 7.61 -22.49 -23.58
C LYS A 118 8.24 -22.81 -22.23
N ASN A 119 9.50 -23.21 -22.24
CA ASN A 119 10.22 -23.58 -21.01
C ASN A 119 10.56 -22.37 -20.13
N GLU A 120 10.91 -21.23 -20.74
CA GLU A 120 11.25 -20.04 -19.98
C GLU A 120 10.01 -19.30 -19.46
N LEU A 121 8.93 -19.28 -20.23
CA LEU A 121 7.66 -18.68 -19.80
C LEU A 121 7.05 -19.39 -18.58
N LEU A 122 7.13 -20.73 -18.53
CA LEU A 122 6.66 -21.51 -17.37
C LEU A 122 7.43 -21.19 -16.07
N LYS A 123 8.63 -20.62 -16.16
CA LYS A 123 9.45 -20.25 -15.00
C LYS A 123 9.28 -18.78 -14.62
N ALA A 124 8.72 -17.99 -15.51
CA ALA A 124 8.55 -16.56 -15.33
C ALA A 124 7.15 -16.26 -14.80
N SER A 125 7.04 -15.30 -13.89
CA SER A 125 5.74 -14.76 -13.43
C SER A 125 5.23 -13.70 -14.41
N CYS A 126 5.17 -14.07 -15.71
CA CYS A 126 4.84 -13.19 -16.83
C CYS A 126 3.70 -13.78 -17.64
N SER A 127 2.95 -12.93 -18.34
CA SER A 127 1.82 -13.35 -19.17
C SER A 127 2.24 -13.80 -20.58
N GLY A 128 3.44 -13.47 -21.04
CA GLY A 128 3.94 -13.86 -22.34
C GLY A 128 5.46 -13.74 -22.44
N ALA A 129 5.99 -14.34 -23.49
CA ALA A 129 7.40 -14.24 -23.86
C ALA A 129 7.55 -14.23 -25.37
N PHE A 130 8.55 -13.52 -25.84
CA PHE A 130 8.76 -13.33 -27.28
C PHE A 130 10.24 -13.37 -27.66
N ILE A 131 10.48 -13.76 -28.90
CA ILE A 131 11.74 -13.64 -29.65
C ILE A 131 11.40 -13.08 -31.01
N LEU A 132 11.97 -11.93 -31.35
CA LEU A 132 11.95 -11.39 -32.72
C LEU A 132 13.33 -11.57 -33.35
N ILE A 133 13.38 -12.16 -34.51
CA ILE A 133 14.60 -12.34 -35.29
C ILE A 133 14.76 -11.09 -36.18
N ASN A 134 15.98 -10.59 -36.32
CA ASN A 134 16.24 -9.52 -37.28
C ASN A 134 16.23 -10.03 -38.74
N ALA A 135 15.16 -10.71 -39.10
CA ALA A 135 14.90 -11.30 -40.42
C ALA A 135 13.41 -11.24 -40.72
N SER A 136 13.00 -11.37 -41.98
CA SER A 136 11.59 -11.40 -42.37
C SER A 136 11.36 -12.51 -43.41
N GLN A 137 10.29 -13.27 -43.30
CA GLN A 137 9.87 -14.29 -44.26
C GLN A 137 9.13 -13.65 -45.43
N THR A 138 8.38 -12.59 -45.20
CA THR A 138 7.56 -11.90 -46.20
C THR A 138 8.35 -10.89 -47.01
N GLY A 139 9.48 -10.40 -46.46
CA GLY A 139 10.26 -9.34 -47.08
C GLY A 139 9.58 -7.96 -47.03
N GLU A 140 8.48 -7.83 -46.30
CA GLU A 140 7.77 -6.57 -46.12
C GLU A 140 8.56 -5.64 -45.18
N SER A 141 8.65 -4.37 -45.56
CA SER A 141 9.32 -3.37 -44.74
C SER A 141 8.55 -3.22 -43.43
N GLY A 142 9.27 -3.31 -42.28
CA GLY A 142 8.68 -3.22 -40.95
C GLY A 142 8.14 -4.54 -40.39
N SER A 143 8.20 -5.64 -41.15
CA SER A 143 7.84 -6.97 -40.65
C SER A 143 9.07 -7.75 -40.22
N LYS A 144 8.98 -8.43 -39.07
CA LYS A 144 10.04 -9.31 -38.54
C LYS A 144 9.49 -10.65 -38.12
N ALA A 145 10.21 -11.71 -38.44
CA ALA A 145 9.91 -13.07 -38.04
C ALA A 145 10.20 -13.30 -36.57
N GLY A 146 9.59 -14.31 -35.98
CA GLY A 146 9.86 -14.71 -34.62
C GLY A 146 8.70 -15.44 -33.95
N VAL A 147 8.78 -15.62 -32.67
CA VAL A 147 7.79 -16.36 -31.89
C VAL A 147 7.31 -15.51 -30.72
N TYR A 148 5.99 -15.47 -30.51
CA TYR A 148 5.36 -14.87 -29.36
C TYR A 148 4.35 -15.83 -28.76
N LEU A 149 4.65 -16.29 -27.57
CA LEU A 149 3.75 -17.11 -26.76
C LEU A 149 3.10 -16.25 -25.69
N ASN A 150 1.79 -16.40 -25.57
CA ASN A 150 0.98 -15.78 -24.54
C ASN A 150 0.37 -16.87 -23.67
N GLN A 151 0.25 -16.62 -22.36
CA GLN A 151 -0.25 -17.54 -21.36
C GLN A 151 -1.45 -16.93 -20.65
N ASP A 152 -2.57 -17.63 -20.63
CA ASP A 152 -3.71 -17.26 -19.80
C ASP A 152 -3.55 -17.83 -18.38
N LEU A 153 -2.99 -17.02 -17.46
CA LEU A 153 -2.75 -17.40 -16.09
C LEU A 153 -4.03 -17.45 -15.22
N PHE A 154 -5.15 -16.94 -15.73
CA PHE A 154 -6.42 -16.83 -15.01
C PHE A 154 -7.59 -17.51 -15.74
N GLY A 155 -7.28 -18.33 -16.74
CA GLY A 155 -8.28 -19.12 -17.47
C GLY A 155 -9.08 -20.02 -16.55
N THR A 156 -10.36 -20.24 -16.90
CA THR A 156 -11.30 -21.08 -16.16
C THR A 156 -10.99 -22.58 -16.27
N THR A 157 -9.92 -22.96 -16.96
CA THR A 157 -9.49 -24.36 -17.14
C THR A 157 -8.24 -24.61 -16.31
N ASP A 158 -8.23 -25.76 -15.59
CA ASP A 158 -7.12 -26.24 -14.74
C ASP A 158 -5.79 -26.49 -15.50
N LYS A 159 -5.68 -26.08 -16.75
CA LYS A 159 -4.48 -26.18 -17.58
C LYS A 159 -4.07 -24.81 -18.03
N GLU A 160 -2.84 -24.45 -17.71
CA GLU A 160 -2.14 -23.32 -18.31
C GLU A 160 -2.18 -23.44 -19.83
N THR A 161 -3.01 -22.63 -20.46
CA THR A 161 -3.19 -22.66 -21.90
C THR A 161 -2.26 -21.64 -22.53
N MET A 162 -1.19 -22.13 -23.16
CA MET A 162 -0.32 -21.28 -23.99
C MET A 162 -0.92 -21.14 -25.39
N LEU A 163 -0.87 -19.93 -25.91
CA LEU A 163 -1.32 -19.59 -27.25
C LEU A 163 -0.18 -18.94 -28.02
N LEU A 164 -0.09 -19.30 -29.32
CA LEU A 164 0.82 -18.65 -30.26
C LEU A 164 0.18 -17.35 -30.78
N TYR A 165 0.77 -16.21 -30.42
CA TYR A 165 0.31 -14.92 -30.94
C TYR A 165 1.03 -14.51 -32.23
N ARG A 166 2.34 -14.84 -32.35
CA ARG A 166 3.14 -14.66 -33.58
C ARG A 166 4.02 -15.89 -33.82
N GLY A 167 4.28 -16.19 -35.10
CA GLY A 167 5.21 -17.23 -35.53
C GLY A 167 4.58 -18.38 -36.30
N ASN A 168 5.32 -19.47 -36.46
CA ASN A 168 4.93 -20.63 -37.27
C ASN A 168 3.86 -21.50 -36.59
N VAL A 169 2.64 -21.46 -37.10
CA VAL A 169 1.49 -22.23 -36.56
C VAL A 169 1.73 -23.73 -36.60
N LYS A 170 2.31 -24.25 -37.67
CA LYS A 170 2.54 -25.70 -37.83
C LYS A 170 3.48 -26.21 -36.73
N ALA A 171 4.58 -25.50 -36.50
CA ALA A 171 5.52 -25.81 -35.46
C ALA A 171 4.88 -25.75 -34.05
N ALA A 172 4.05 -24.74 -33.80
CA ALA A 172 3.36 -24.58 -32.52
C ALA A 172 2.33 -25.70 -32.26
N ILE A 173 1.51 -26.05 -33.23
CA ILE A 173 0.52 -27.14 -33.14
C ILE A 173 1.22 -28.48 -32.84
N ASN A 174 2.35 -28.77 -33.53
CA ASN A 174 3.14 -29.97 -33.26
C ASN A 174 3.64 -30.08 -31.83
N LYS A 175 3.78 -28.94 -31.12
CA LYS A 175 4.20 -28.82 -29.72
C LYS A 175 3.02 -28.63 -28.74
N GLY A 176 1.79 -28.80 -29.25
CA GLY A 176 0.56 -28.70 -28.44
C GLY A 176 0.14 -27.26 -28.12
N ILE A 177 0.67 -26.28 -28.84
CA ILE A 177 0.34 -24.86 -28.64
C ILE A 177 -0.61 -24.44 -29.75
N MET A 178 -1.78 -23.95 -29.38
CA MET A 178 -2.79 -23.50 -30.34
C MET A 178 -2.55 -22.04 -30.77
N PRO A 179 -2.89 -21.67 -32.00
CA PRO A 179 -2.78 -20.29 -32.44
C PRO A 179 -3.83 -19.42 -31.70
N HIS A 180 -3.40 -18.22 -31.30
CA HIS A 180 -4.29 -17.20 -30.79
C HIS A 180 -5.27 -16.75 -31.91
N ARG A 181 -6.48 -16.35 -31.52
CA ARG A 181 -7.53 -15.87 -32.44
C ARG A 181 -7.07 -14.69 -33.35
N LYS A 182 -6.09 -13.92 -32.89
CA LYS A 182 -5.47 -12.78 -33.58
C LYS A 182 -4.02 -13.07 -33.97
N TRP A 183 -3.76 -14.32 -34.25
CA TRP A 183 -2.46 -14.74 -34.73
C TRP A 183 -2.08 -14.09 -36.06
N HIS A 184 -0.82 -13.75 -36.23
CA HIS A 184 -0.17 -13.41 -37.49
C HIS A 184 1.19 -14.09 -37.57
N LEU A 185 1.71 -14.25 -38.82
CA LEU A 185 2.98 -14.94 -39.07
C LEU A 185 4.16 -14.14 -38.52
N GLU A 186 4.17 -12.82 -38.71
CA GLU A 186 5.26 -11.93 -38.35
C GLU A 186 4.82 -10.81 -37.44
N PHE A 187 5.78 -10.13 -36.86
CA PHE A 187 5.61 -8.96 -36.04
C PHE A 187 5.63 -7.69 -36.86
N ASP A 188 4.80 -6.76 -36.56
CA ASP A 188 4.86 -5.39 -37.03
C ASP A 188 5.74 -4.56 -36.10
N THR A 189 6.92 -4.16 -36.54
CA THR A 189 7.86 -3.37 -35.75
C THR A 189 7.39 -1.92 -35.54
N GLY A 190 6.40 -1.44 -36.28
CA GLY A 190 5.74 -0.16 -36.04
C GLY A 190 4.85 -0.18 -34.80
N VAL A 191 4.38 -1.37 -34.39
CA VAL A 191 3.58 -1.59 -33.18
C VAL A 191 4.44 -2.05 -32.00
N PHE A 192 5.54 -2.77 -32.30
CA PHE A 192 6.51 -3.17 -31.27
C PHE A 192 7.43 -1.98 -30.99
N PRO A 193 7.19 -1.23 -29.89
CA PRO A 193 7.93 -0.02 -29.63
C PRO A 193 9.40 -0.35 -29.33
N ASN A 194 10.26 0.55 -29.74
CA ASN A 194 11.68 0.53 -29.44
C ASN A 194 12.48 -0.63 -30.06
N PHE A 195 11.95 -1.33 -31.10
CA PHE A 195 12.67 -2.44 -31.73
C PHE A 195 14.09 -2.06 -32.15
N GLU A 196 14.28 -0.97 -32.90
CA GLU A 196 15.59 -0.51 -33.35
C GLU A 196 16.49 -0.03 -32.22
N GLU A 197 15.90 0.61 -31.19
CA GLU A 197 16.62 1.07 -30.00
C GLU A 197 17.16 -0.12 -29.20
N VAL A 198 16.33 -1.12 -28.91
CA VAL A 198 16.74 -2.35 -28.22
C VAL A 198 17.77 -3.13 -29.04
N LEU A 199 17.54 -3.24 -30.35
CA LEU A 199 18.45 -3.98 -31.23
C LEU A 199 19.86 -3.38 -31.30
N SER A 200 19.95 -2.04 -31.22
CA SER A 200 21.20 -1.30 -31.28
C SER A 200 21.88 -1.06 -29.93
N ASP A 201 21.23 -1.39 -28.85
CA ASP A 201 21.80 -1.19 -27.51
C ASP A 201 23.01 -2.10 -27.30
N THR A 202 24.13 -1.55 -26.87
CA THR A 202 25.40 -2.24 -26.62
C THR A 202 25.84 -2.24 -25.17
N ALA A 203 24.95 -1.83 -24.25
CA ALA A 203 25.29 -1.75 -22.83
C ALA A 203 25.74 -3.11 -22.27
N GLU A 204 26.72 -3.05 -21.39
CA GLU A 204 27.26 -4.23 -20.68
C GLU A 204 27.23 -3.98 -19.16
N PRO A 205 26.84 -4.96 -18.35
CA PRO A 205 26.37 -6.29 -18.74
C PRO A 205 24.99 -6.23 -19.42
N ILE A 206 24.55 -7.32 -20.07
CA ILE A 206 23.37 -7.37 -20.93
C ILE A 206 22.06 -6.94 -20.21
N GLU A 207 21.99 -7.11 -18.89
CA GLU A 207 20.88 -6.65 -18.06
C GLU A 207 20.69 -5.11 -18.16
N LYS A 208 21.77 -4.37 -18.39
CA LYS A 208 21.71 -2.91 -18.59
C LYS A 208 21.15 -2.53 -19.96
N ALA A 209 21.18 -3.44 -20.91
CA ALA A 209 20.53 -3.30 -22.22
C ALA A 209 19.04 -3.69 -22.18
N SER A 210 18.46 -3.84 -21.00
CA SER A 210 17.03 -4.08 -20.86
C SER A 210 16.22 -2.80 -21.07
N HIS A 211 15.18 -2.89 -21.86
CA HIS A 211 14.26 -1.79 -22.11
C HIS A 211 12.87 -2.18 -21.61
N ILE A 212 12.31 -1.39 -20.71
CA ILE A 212 10.90 -1.47 -20.35
C ILE A 212 10.16 -0.60 -21.36
N CYS A 213 9.43 -1.22 -22.26
CA CYS A 213 8.70 -0.52 -23.31
C CYS A 213 7.43 0.14 -22.77
N ASN A 214 6.95 1.17 -23.47
CA ASN A 214 5.64 1.75 -23.18
C ASN A 214 4.56 0.69 -23.26
N ILE A 215 3.47 0.90 -22.52
CA ILE A 215 2.30 0.05 -22.63
C ILE A 215 1.73 0.15 -24.05
N ILE A 216 1.56 -1.01 -24.65
CA ILE A 216 0.87 -1.15 -25.94
C ILE A 216 -0.43 -1.94 -25.74
N THR A 217 -1.37 -1.72 -26.65
CA THR A 217 -2.50 -2.65 -26.80
C THR A 217 -2.15 -3.65 -27.89
N LEU A 218 -2.16 -4.94 -27.54
CA LEU A 218 -1.84 -5.99 -28.52
C LEU A 218 -2.79 -5.90 -29.71
N PRO A 219 -2.28 -5.81 -30.97
CA PRO A 219 -3.07 -5.60 -32.14
C PRO A 219 -4.23 -6.60 -32.32
N GLY A 220 -5.43 -6.04 -32.49
CA GLY A 220 -6.66 -6.81 -32.62
C GLY A 220 -7.25 -7.36 -31.32
N THR A 221 -6.66 -7.04 -30.18
CA THR A 221 -7.16 -7.37 -28.82
C THR A 221 -7.47 -6.12 -28.03
N SER A 222 -7.99 -6.27 -26.81
CA SER A 222 -8.11 -5.22 -25.81
C SER A 222 -7.03 -5.34 -24.72
N GLU A 223 -6.06 -6.22 -24.89
CA GLU A 223 -5.05 -6.52 -23.88
C GLU A 223 -3.97 -5.44 -23.88
N ARG A 224 -3.82 -4.80 -22.74
CA ARG A 224 -2.76 -3.83 -22.48
C ARG A 224 -1.59 -4.56 -21.84
N VAL A 225 -0.42 -4.41 -22.45
CA VAL A 225 0.79 -5.12 -22.03
C VAL A 225 1.97 -4.18 -21.95
N MET A 226 2.86 -4.44 -21.00
CA MET A 226 4.17 -3.84 -20.89
C MET A 226 5.20 -4.90 -21.27
N LEU A 227 6.16 -4.53 -22.11
CA LEU A 227 7.20 -5.44 -22.56
C LEU A 227 8.53 -5.09 -21.90
N VAL A 228 9.25 -6.11 -21.47
CA VAL A 228 10.65 -5.98 -21.06
C VAL A 228 11.48 -6.69 -22.11
N ALA A 229 12.22 -5.93 -22.90
CA ALA A 229 12.94 -6.40 -24.08
C ALA A 229 14.46 -6.25 -23.89
N LEU A 230 15.20 -7.20 -24.44
CA LEU A 230 16.66 -7.21 -24.48
C LEU A 230 17.16 -7.64 -25.86
N PRO A 231 18.34 -7.20 -26.31
CA PRO A 231 18.93 -7.68 -27.54
C PRO A 231 19.39 -9.14 -27.40
N ILE A 232 19.34 -9.93 -28.47
CA ILE A 232 19.92 -11.27 -28.55
C ILE A 232 21.31 -11.12 -29.11
N ARG A 233 22.34 -11.23 -28.26
CA ARG A 233 23.73 -11.07 -28.64
C ARG A 233 24.46 -12.40 -28.65
N GLY A 234 25.03 -12.74 -29.78
CA GLY A 234 25.92 -13.87 -29.93
C GLY A 234 27.40 -13.52 -29.79
N ASP A 235 28.25 -14.52 -30.01
CA ASP A 235 29.69 -14.37 -29.94
C ASP A 235 30.17 -13.30 -30.94
N GLY A 236 31.15 -12.51 -30.52
CA GLY A 236 31.71 -11.42 -31.33
C GLY A 236 30.79 -10.19 -31.47
N GLY A 237 29.74 -10.06 -30.64
CA GLY A 237 28.86 -8.88 -30.60
C GLY A 237 27.80 -8.85 -31.73
N ARG A 238 27.62 -9.94 -32.49
CA ARG A 238 26.58 -10.03 -33.51
C ARG A 238 25.20 -10.04 -32.83
N VAL A 239 24.28 -9.21 -33.31
CA VAL A 239 22.91 -9.13 -32.79
C VAL A 239 21.96 -9.88 -33.71
N TYR A 240 21.30 -10.90 -33.23
CA TYR A 240 20.37 -11.75 -33.95
C TYR A 240 18.93 -11.26 -33.95
N GLY A 241 18.58 -10.45 -32.99
CA GLY A 241 17.23 -9.95 -32.79
C GLY A 241 17.03 -9.41 -31.38
N ILE A 242 15.80 -9.43 -30.93
CA ILE A 242 15.42 -9.06 -29.54
C ILE A 242 14.58 -10.15 -28.92
N CYS A 243 14.61 -10.26 -27.59
CA CYS A 243 13.76 -11.17 -26.84
C CYS A 243 13.27 -10.51 -25.56
N GLY A 244 12.29 -11.10 -24.92
CA GLY A 244 11.83 -10.59 -23.63
C GLY A 244 10.54 -11.23 -23.15
N PHE A 245 9.98 -10.56 -22.17
CA PHE A 245 8.77 -10.99 -21.47
C PHE A 245 7.68 -9.91 -21.52
N GLU A 246 6.45 -10.38 -21.42
CA GLU A 246 5.25 -9.57 -21.40
C GLU A 246 4.64 -9.56 -19.99
N VAL A 247 4.25 -8.38 -19.54
CA VAL A 247 3.45 -8.17 -18.33
C VAL A 247 2.09 -7.63 -18.76
N ASN A 248 1.07 -8.46 -18.72
CA ASN A 248 -0.31 -8.09 -19.02
C ASN A 248 -0.94 -7.36 -17.85
N GLU A 249 -1.79 -6.35 -18.10
CA GLU A 249 -2.47 -5.55 -17.07
C GLU A 249 -3.30 -6.41 -16.11
N SER A 250 -3.96 -7.45 -16.60
CA SER A 250 -4.78 -8.35 -15.77
C SER A 250 -3.92 -9.17 -14.82
N VAL A 251 -2.79 -9.69 -15.31
CA VAL A 251 -1.81 -10.43 -14.53
C VAL A 251 -1.19 -9.51 -13.47
N PHE A 252 -0.73 -8.33 -13.87
CA PHE A 252 -0.19 -7.34 -12.95
C PHE A 252 -1.18 -7.00 -11.83
N LYS A 253 -2.42 -6.70 -12.18
CA LYS A 253 -3.47 -6.36 -11.21
C LYS A 253 -3.72 -7.46 -10.19
N SER A 254 -3.66 -8.70 -10.59
CA SER A 254 -3.94 -9.85 -9.72
C SER A 254 -2.73 -10.26 -8.90
N ALA A 255 -1.54 -10.30 -9.53
CA ALA A 255 -0.31 -10.72 -8.88
C ALA A 255 0.17 -9.70 -7.83
N HIS A 256 -0.02 -8.42 -8.09
CA HIS A 256 0.48 -7.32 -7.27
C HIS A 256 -0.59 -6.62 -6.42
N ALA A 257 -1.74 -7.27 -6.22
CA ALA A 257 -2.76 -6.76 -5.31
C ALA A 257 -2.18 -6.60 -3.88
N GLN A 258 -2.31 -5.39 -3.31
CA GLN A 258 -1.60 -5.01 -2.11
C GLN A 258 -2.33 -5.39 -0.82
N PRO A 259 -1.62 -5.93 0.19
CA PRO A 259 -2.16 -6.05 1.52
C PRO A 259 -2.26 -4.65 2.14
N SER A 260 -3.45 -4.11 2.26
CA SER A 260 -3.66 -2.76 2.79
C SER A 260 -4.87 -2.72 3.74
N THR A 261 -4.74 -1.87 4.76
CA THR A 261 -5.86 -1.50 5.63
C THR A 261 -6.76 -0.43 5.02
N LEU A 262 -6.28 0.23 3.94
CA LEU A 262 -7.05 1.21 3.17
C LEU A 262 -7.81 0.47 2.06
N PRO A 263 -9.16 0.48 2.07
CA PRO A 263 -9.96 -0.40 1.21
C PRO A 263 -9.88 -0.04 -0.28
N HIS A 264 -9.64 1.23 -0.60
CA HIS A 264 -9.64 1.75 -1.97
C HIS A 264 -8.27 2.28 -2.39
N ILE A 265 -7.20 1.64 -1.90
CA ILE A 265 -5.85 1.99 -2.31
C ILE A 265 -5.64 1.64 -3.78
N THR A 266 -4.96 2.52 -4.47
CA THR A 266 -4.52 2.32 -5.85
C THR A 266 -3.01 2.50 -5.91
N CYS A 267 -2.33 1.49 -6.43
CA CYS A 267 -0.89 1.50 -6.68
C CYS A 267 -0.65 1.52 -8.17
N ILE A 268 0.22 2.40 -8.61
CA ILE A 268 0.52 2.65 -10.03
C ILE A 268 2.03 2.54 -10.23
N PHE A 269 2.42 1.79 -11.23
CA PHE A 269 3.76 1.76 -11.79
C PHE A 269 3.70 2.36 -13.19
N SER A 270 4.29 3.54 -13.38
CA SER A 270 4.20 4.27 -14.65
C SER A 270 5.42 5.13 -14.91
N ARG A 271 5.58 5.54 -16.15
CA ARG A 271 6.42 6.71 -16.44
C ARG A 271 5.81 7.94 -15.80
N SER A 272 6.62 8.76 -15.21
CA SER A 272 6.20 10.03 -14.62
C SER A 272 7.24 11.08 -14.87
N ASP A 273 6.80 12.27 -15.23
CA ASP A 273 7.53 13.49 -14.97
C ASP A 273 7.11 14.00 -13.57
N ASP A 274 7.86 14.95 -12.99
CA ASP A 274 7.56 15.46 -11.64
C ASP A 274 6.22 16.21 -11.55
N LYS A 275 5.50 16.38 -12.65
CA LYS A 275 4.26 17.16 -12.74
C LYS A 275 3.01 16.35 -12.97
N GLU A 276 3.15 15.22 -13.66
CA GLU A 276 2.01 14.42 -14.11
C GLU A 276 2.31 12.92 -14.10
N ILE A 277 1.34 12.11 -13.70
CA ILE A 277 1.38 10.66 -13.78
C ILE A 277 0.54 10.23 -14.97
N ASN A 278 1.15 9.63 -15.96
CA ASN A 278 0.44 9.11 -17.12
C ASN A 278 -0.07 7.69 -16.86
N ILE A 279 -1.36 7.59 -16.50
CA ILE A 279 -2.01 6.30 -16.23
C ILE A 279 -2.06 5.39 -17.45
N LYS A 280 -2.15 6.00 -18.64
CA LYS A 280 -2.21 5.22 -19.89
C LYS A 280 -0.88 4.54 -20.25
N GLU A 281 0.21 5.03 -19.67
CA GLU A 281 1.56 4.46 -19.81
C GLU A 281 2.00 3.70 -18.55
N GLY A 282 1.06 3.30 -17.70
CA GLY A 282 1.33 2.61 -16.45
C GLY A 282 0.45 1.38 -16.24
N LEU A 283 0.92 0.49 -15.38
CA LEU A 283 0.16 -0.62 -14.83
C LEU A 283 -0.31 -0.27 -13.44
N SER A 284 -1.49 -0.75 -13.05
CA SER A 284 -2.06 -0.42 -11.77
C SER A 284 -2.72 -1.62 -11.09
N CYS A 285 -2.67 -1.63 -9.78
CA CYS A 285 -3.33 -2.61 -8.94
C CYS A 285 -3.99 -1.93 -7.72
N GLY A 286 -4.78 -2.68 -6.99
CA GLY A 286 -5.48 -2.18 -5.81
C GLY A 286 -5.22 -3.01 -4.57
N ALA A 287 -6.05 -2.81 -3.53
CA ALA A 287 -6.01 -3.63 -2.34
C ALA A 287 -6.50 -5.06 -2.63
N LYS A 288 -5.86 -6.05 -2.01
CA LYS A 288 -6.22 -7.48 -2.13
C LYS A 288 -7.68 -7.76 -1.74
N ASN A 289 -8.16 -7.07 -0.72
CA ASN A 289 -9.52 -7.21 -0.19
C ASN A 289 -10.39 -5.97 -0.44
N GLY A 290 -10.04 -5.14 -1.42
CA GLY A 290 -10.69 -3.88 -1.71
C GLY A 290 -11.30 -3.82 -3.11
N TYR A 291 -12.13 -2.81 -3.31
CA TYR A 291 -12.61 -2.46 -4.64
C TYR A 291 -11.56 -1.61 -5.34
N PHE A 292 -11.13 -2.04 -6.51
CA PHE A 292 -10.15 -1.33 -7.33
C PHE A 292 -10.84 -0.66 -8.53
N LEU A 293 -10.60 0.63 -8.65
CA LEU A 293 -10.99 1.41 -9.81
C LEU A 293 -9.79 2.23 -10.30
N ALA A 294 -9.25 1.85 -11.44
CA ALA A 294 -8.18 2.63 -12.05
C ALA A 294 -8.67 4.03 -12.43
N PRO A 295 -7.87 5.08 -12.17
CA PRO A 295 -8.17 6.41 -12.70
C PRO A 295 -8.28 6.38 -14.22
N LYS A 296 -9.17 7.19 -14.77
CA LYS A 296 -9.46 7.14 -16.22
C LYS A 296 -8.47 7.92 -17.08
N ASP A 297 -7.73 8.85 -16.50
CA ASP A 297 -6.83 9.74 -17.24
C ASP A 297 -5.65 10.16 -16.37
N SER A 298 -4.67 10.83 -16.98
CA SER A 298 -3.49 11.37 -16.30
C SER A 298 -3.85 12.20 -15.06
N LEU A 299 -2.98 12.16 -14.06
CA LEU A 299 -3.15 12.83 -12.78
C LEU A 299 -2.09 13.92 -12.62
N LYS A 300 -2.50 15.17 -12.42
CA LYS A 300 -1.60 16.27 -12.07
C LYS A 300 -1.16 16.15 -10.63
N ILE A 301 0.15 16.30 -10.40
CA ILE A 301 0.79 16.20 -9.09
C ILE A 301 0.86 17.61 -8.47
N LYS A 302 0.37 17.72 -7.23
CA LYS A 302 0.57 18.93 -6.40
C LYS A 302 1.17 18.49 -5.07
N PRO A 303 2.40 18.88 -4.74
CA PRO A 303 3.02 18.54 -3.46
C PRO A 303 2.23 19.10 -2.28
N LEU A 304 2.13 18.31 -1.23
CA LEU A 304 1.56 18.64 0.08
C LEU A 304 2.63 18.53 1.16
N LYS A 305 2.24 18.67 2.42
CA LYS A 305 3.14 18.45 3.56
C LYS A 305 3.44 16.97 3.76
N LYS A 306 4.52 16.65 4.47
CA LYS A 306 4.91 15.28 4.89
C LYS A 306 5.07 14.26 3.75
N GLY A 307 5.52 14.72 2.59
CA GLY A 307 5.71 13.84 1.43
C GLY A 307 4.42 13.40 0.74
N LEU A 308 3.27 13.85 1.21
CA LEU A 308 2.01 13.61 0.53
C LEU A 308 1.91 14.45 -0.75
N VAL A 309 1.16 13.94 -1.71
CA VAL A 309 0.81 14.64 -2.94
C VAL A 309 -0.71 14.59 -3.15
N ALA A 310 -1.25 15.71 -3.58
CA ALA A 310 -2.61 15.74 -4.12
C ALA A 310 -2.54 15.42 -5.61
N LEU A 311 -3.35 14.48 -6.02
CA LEU A 311 -3.43 13.97 -7.39
C LEU A 311 -4.84 14.26 -7.91
N LYS A 312 -4.95 14.95 -9.03
CA LYS A 312 -6.26 15.38 -9.53
C LYS A 312 -6.33 15.34 -11.04
N ASN A 313 -7.49 14.92 -11.54
CA ASN A 313 -7.94 15.11 -12.91
C ASN A 313 -9.42 15.54 -12.95
N GLU A 314 -10.03 15.56 -14.14
CA GLU A 314 -11.44 15.91 -14.31
C GLU A 314 -12.42 14.90 -13.69
N TYR A 315 -11.98 13.65 -13.48
CA TYR A 315 -12.80 12.53 -13.02
C TYR A 315 -12.70 12.28 -11.50
N GLY A 316 -11.67 12.81 -10.85
CA GLY A 316 -11.48 12.57 -9.42
C GLY A 316 -10.30 13.28 -8.79
N ALA A 317 -10.31 13.27 -7.47
CA ALA A 317 -9.22 13.76 -6.65
C ALA A 317 -8.75 12.63 -5.71
N TYR A 318 -7.44 12.54 -5.54
CA TYR A 318 -6.78 11.52 -4.73
C TYR A 318 -5.74 12.19 -3.85
N ILE A 319 -5.39 11.52 -2.77
CA ILE A 319 -4.23 11.84 -1.94
C ILE A 319 -3.31 10.62 -1.93
N GLY A 320 -2.01 10.85 -2.04
CA GLY A 320 -1.07 9.75 -2.14
C GLY A 320 0.36 10.16 -1.91
N MET A 321 1.25 9.26 -2.23
CA MET A 321 2.71 9.48 -2.30
C MET A 321 3.21 8.97 -3.65
N THR A 322 4.25 9.62 -4.16
CA THR A 322 4.97 9.19 -5.36
C THR A 322 6.45 9.11 -5.07
N ARG A 323 7.13 8.15 -5.68
CA ARG A 323 8.57 7.93 -5.56
C ARG A 323 9.12 7.48 -6.89
N SER A 324 10.24 8.05 -7.31
CA SER A 324 11.01 7.51 -8.43
C SER A 324 11.66 6.19 -8.01
N THR A 325 11.59 5.19 -8.87
CA THR A 325 12.24 3.89 -8.65
C THR A 325 13.42 3.72 -9.58
N THR A 326 14.44 3.01 -9.11
CA THR A 326 15.63 2.68 -9.90
C THR A 326 15.52 1.24 -10.39
N LEU A 327 15.41 1.08 -11.70
CA LEU A 327 15.46 -0.21 -12.38
C LEU A 327 16.78 -0.34 -13.15
N TYR A 328 17.10 -1.52 -13.63
CA TYR A 328 18.31 -1.73 -14.44
C TYR A 328 18.33 -0.85 -15.70
N SER A 329 17.19 -0.52 -16.26
CA SER A 329 17.06 0.41 -17.38
C SER A 329 17.22 1.86 -16.89
N GLU A 330 18.39 2.46 -17.11
CA GLU A 330 18.69 3.83 -16.72
C GLU A 330 18.03 4.90 -17.62
N ASN A 331 17.50 4.51 -18.77
CA ASN A 331 17.10 5.44 -19.82
C ASN A 331 15.73 6.09 -19.63
N THR A 332 14.91 5.64 -18.69
CA THR A 332 13.60 6.22 -18.48
C THR A 332 13.21 6.21 -17.00
N PRO A 333 12.88 7.36 -16.41
CA PRO A 333 12.44 7.40 -15.04
C PRO A 333 11.05 6.77 -14.91
N TYR A 334 10.95 5.71 -14.13
CA TYR A 334 9.69 5.16 -13.67
C TYR A 334 9.38 5.68 -12.28
N SER A 335 8.12 5.84 -12.00
CA SER A 335 7.63 6.20 -10.67
C SER A 335 6.62 5.21 -10.18
N ILE A 336 6.64 5.09 -8.89
CA ILE A 336 5.65 4.35 -8.12
C ILE A 336 4.79 5.35 -7.39
N THR A 337 3.48 5.21 -7.56
CA THR A 337 2.51 6.05 -6.88
C THR A 337 1.55 5.17 -6.11
N VAL A 338 1.36 5.51 -4.86
CA VAL A 338 0.35 4.89 -3.99
C VAL A 338 -0.61 5.96 -3.56
N MET A 339 -1.89 5.77 -3.80
CA MET A 339 -2.91 6.78 -3.53
C MET A 339 -4.24 6.18 -3.08
N MET A 340 -5.07 7.01 -2.49
CA MET A 340 -6.46 6.71 -2.13
C MET A 340 -7.39 7.84 -2.59
N PRO A 341 -8.69 7.57 -2.81
CA PRO A 341 -9.65 8.61 -3.13
C PRO A 341 -9.70 9.68 -2.04
N TYR A 342 -9.74 10.94 -2.43
CA TYR A 342 -9.85 12.06 -1.48
C TYR A 342 -11.13 12.00 -0.65
N ALA A 343 -12.21 11.43 -1.20
CA ALA A 343 -13.46 11.22 -0.48
C ALA A 343 -13.28 10.30 0.76
N ASP A 344 -12.50 9.23 0.62
CA ASP A 344 -12.21 8.31 1.73
C ASP A 344 -11.33 8.98 2.78
N TYR A 345 -10.30 9.73 2.34
CA TYR A 345 -9.45 10.52 3.21
C TYR A 345 -10.29 11.53 4.03
N SER A 346 -11.12 12.33 3.36
CA SER A 346 -11.98 13.32 4.02
C SER A 346 -13.02 12.67 4.95
N GLY A 347 -13.52 11.49 4.59
CA GLY A 347 -14.40 10.69 5.43
C GLY A 347 -13.72 10.24 6.73
N LEU A 348 -12.47 9.78 6.65
CA LEU A 348 -11.67 9.43 7.83
C LEU A 348 -11.36 10.65 8.70
N GLU A 349 -11.00 11.77 8.10
CA GLU A 349 -10.76 13.04 8.79
C GLU A 349 -12.01 13.52 9.52
N THR A 350 -13.15 13.53 8.83
CA THR A 350 -14.44 13.92 9.42
C THR A 350 -14.83 12.99 10.57
N LYS A 351 -14.71 11.69 10.40
CA LYS A 351 -15.01 10.69 11.45
C LYS A 351 -14.17 10.91 12.69
N ASN A 352 -12.85 11.09 12.54
CA ASN A 352 -11.94 11.33 13.65
C ASN A 352 -12.25 12.67 14.34
N THR A 353 -12.55 13.72 13.57
CA THR A 353 -12.90 15.04 14.10
C THR A 353 -14.22 14.99 14.88
N VAL A 354 -15.24 14.33 14.34
CA VAL A 354 -16.54 14.16 15.01
C VAL A 354 -16.38 13.35 16.29
N GLN A 355 -15.60 12.27 16.29
CA GLN A 355 -15.31 11.49 17.51
C GLN A 355 -14.60 12.35 18.58
N LEU A 356 -13.64 13.17 18.19
CA LEU A 356 -12.93 14.06 19.09
C LEU A 356 -13.86 15.11 19.70
N ILE A 357 -14.69 15.76 18.86
CA ILE A 357 -15.71 16.73 19.32
C ILE A 357 -16.68 16.05 20.30
N LEU A 358 -17.16 14.85 20.00
CA LEU A 358 -18.08 14.10 20.83
C LEU A 358 -17.45 13.76 22.20
N ILE A 359 -16.19 13.35 22.23
CA ILE A 359 -15.45 13.10 23.47
C ILE A 359 -15.34 14.38 24.30
N ILE A 360 -14.99 15.52 23.68
CA ILE A 360 -14.89 16.81 24.36
C ILE A 360 -16.26 17.24 24.92
N LEU A 361 -17.34 17.06 24.16
CA LEU A 361 -18.70 17.37 24.60
C LEU A 361 -19.14 16.51 25.80
N ILE A 362 -18.89 15.21 25.75
CA ILE A 362 -19.19 14.28 26.85
C ILE A 362 -18.40 14.68 28.11
N LEU A 363 -17.10 14.98 27.94
CA LEU A 363 -16.24 15.40 29.04
C LEU A 363 -16.72 16.74 29.65
N GLY A 364 -17.05 17.71 28.80
CA GLY A 364 -17.60 18.99 29.20
C GLY A 364 -18.94 18.87 29.98
N PHE A 365 -19.83 18.00 29.48
CA PHE A 365 -21.09 17.70 30.14
C PHE A 365 -20.89 17.01 31.49
N ALA A 366 -19.98 16.06 31.59
CA ALA A 366 -19.62 15.39 32.83
C ALA A 366 -19.07 16.37 33.88
N VAL A 367 -18.16 17.26 33.42
CA VAL A 367 -17.60 18.33 34.32
C VAL A 367 -18.69 19.28 34.78
N LEU A 368 -19.58 19.73 33.89
CA LEU A 368 -20.71 20.60 34.24
C LEU A 368 -21.66 19.92 35.25
N SER A 369 -22.03 18.66 34.94
CA SER A 369 -22.92 17.87 35.82
C SER A 369 -22.31 17.65 37.19
N LEU A 370 -21.01 17.32 37.23
CA LEU A 370 -20.28 17.14 38.50
C LEU A 370 -20.22 18.46 39.28
N SER A 371 -19.89 19.58 38.63
CA SER A 371 -19.85 20.91 39.20
C SER A 371 -21.21 21.32 39.79
N LEU A 372 -22.31 21.09 39.07
CA LEU A 372 -23.67 21.35 39.53
C LEU A 372 -24.06 20.43 40.72
N TYR A 373 -23.68 19.16 40.64
CA TYR A 373 -23.94 18.21 41.71
C TYR A 373 -23.22 18.61 42.99
N PHE A 374 -21.92 18.89 42.96
CA PHE A 374 -21.16 19.35 44.10
C PHE A 374 -21.65 20.69 44.64
N SER A 375 -21.96 21.63 43.74
CA SER A 375 -22.53 22.93 44.13
C SER A 375 -23.84 22.76 44.92
N LYS A 376 -24.77 21.94 44.47
CA LYS A 376 -26.04 21.67 45.13
C LYS A 376 -25.86 20.86 46.44
N ARG A 377 -25.02 19.85 46.40
CA ARG A 377 -24.85 18.92 47.52
C ARG A 377 -24.10 19.55 48.71
N PHE A 378 -23.14 20.45 48.45
CA PHE A 378 -22.32 21.05 49.48
C PHE A 378 -22.82 22.42 49.96
N ILE A 379 -23.35 23.22 49.03
CA ILE A 379 -23.69 24.61 49.36
C ILE A 379 -25.08 24.72 49.97
N LEU A 380 -26.04 23.92 49.52
CA LEU A 380 -27.39 23.96 50.05
C LEU A 380 -27.48 23.61 51.55
N PRO A 381 -26.79 22.55 52.04
CA PRO A 381 -26.73 22.28 53.49
C PRO A 381 -26.01 23.36 54.27
N ILE A 382 -24.86 23.85 53.78
CA ILE A 382 -24.10 24.94 54.42
C ILE A 382 -24.96 26.21 54.48
N LYS A 383 -25.66 26.56 53.43
CA LYS A 383 -26.55 27.71 53.41
C LYS A 383 -27.72 27.52 54.36
N LYS A 384 -28.34 26.33 54.39
CA LYS A 384 -29.41 26.00 55.35
C LYS A 384 -28.93 26.03 56.79
N SER A 385 -27.71 25.58 57.06
CA SER A 385 -27.10 25.63 58.39
C SER A 385 -26.73 27.08 58.78
N LEU A 386 -26.15 27.85 57.83
CA LEU A 386 -25.89 29.29 58.05
C LEU A 386 -27.17 30.11 58.20
N ASP A 387 -28.21 29.79 57.44
CA ASP A 387 -29.52 30.47 57.58
C ASP A 387 -30.19 30.06 58.91
N LYS A 388 -30.01 28.82 59.40
CA LYS A 388 -30.41 28.40 60.77
C LYS A 388 -29.62 29.13 61.86
N ILE A 389 -28.28 29.25 61.70
CA ILE A 389 -27.43 30.02 62.59
C ILE A 389 -27.84 31.50 62.60
N LYS A 390 -28.15 32.06 61.46
CA LYS A 390 -28.68 33.43 61.31
C LYS A 390 -30.04 33.65 62.02
N GLN A 391 -30.85 32.61 62.06
CA GLN A 391 -32.17 32.65 62.75
C GLN A 391 -32.04 32.43 64.25
N SER A 392 -30.93 31.79 64.71
CA SER A 392 -30.66 31.54 66.15
C SER A 392 -29.86 32.64 66.81
N GLU A 393 -29.54 33.75 66.16
CA GLU A 393 -28.75 34.89 66.68
C GLU A 393 -29.40 35.67 67.80
N LYS A 394 -30.41 35.10 68.42
CA LYS A 394 -31.09 35.81 69.58
C LYS A 394 -30.85 35.24 70.93
N THR A 395 -30.07 34.21 71.17
CA THR A 395 -29.71 33.78 72.54
C THR A 395 -28.46 32.93 72.48
N TYR A 396 -27.30 33.46 72.79
CA TYR A 396 -26.23 32.79 73.58
C TYR A 396 -25.05 33.73 73.70
N SER A 397 -24.83 34.20 74.93
CA SER A 397 -23.58 34.69 75.44
C SER A 397 -23.07 33.59 76.37
N ASP A 398 -21.93 32.99 76.16
CA ASP A 398 -20.79 32.92 77.03
C ASP A 398 -19.76 31.82 76.65
N GLU A 399 -18.54 32.25 76.60
CA GLU A 399 -17.24 31.67 76.91
C GLU A 399 -16.78 30.36 76.26
N SER A 400 -15.73 30.56 75.42
CA SER A 400 -14.48 29.77 75.28
C SER A 400 -14.55 28.44 74.56
N GLN A 401 -13.84 28.51 73.44
CA GLN A 401 -13.17 27.60 72.55
C GLN A 401 -13.57 27.81 71.10
N SER A 402 -14.29 28.08 70.43
CA SER A 402 -14.76 28.82 69.30
C SER A 402 -16.03 29.61 69.70
N GLY A 403 -16.58 29.38 70.89
CA GLY A 403 -17.67 30.11 71.50
C GLY A 403 -19.05 29.86 70.91
N ILE A 404 -19.22 28.91 70.02
CA ILE A 404 -20.53 28.59 69.39
C ILE A 404 -20.63 27.07 69.18
N MET A 405 -21.37 26.47 70.15
CA MET A 405 -21.56 25.00 70.13
C MET A 405 -22.15 24.46 68.78
N GLU A 406 -22.99 25.29 68.13
CA GLU A 406 -23.55 24.99 66.79
C GLU A 406 -22.52 25.11 65.65
N ILE A 407 -21.45 25.90 65.81
CA ILE A 407 -20.33 25.95 64.90
C ILE A 407 -19.45 24.73 65.07
N ASP A 408 -19.22 24.31 66.30
CA ASP A 408 -18.46 23.10 66.54
C ASP A 408 -19.23 21.84 66.13
N ASP A 409 -20.57 21.82 66.32
CA ASP A 409 -21.44 20.79 65.70
C ASP A 409 -21.45 20.83 64.19
N LEU A 410 -21.41 22.02 63.57
CA LEU A 410 -21.28 22.18 62.16
C LEU A 410 -19.93 21.71 61.67
N PHE A 411 -18.82 22.03 62.35
CA PHE A 411 -17.49 21.53 62.06
C PHE A 411 -17.38 20.01 62.31
N ALA A 412 -17.98 19.49 63.38
CA ALA A 412 -18.06 18.05 63.61
C ALA A 412 -18.92 17.34 62.58
N PHE A 413 -20.01 17.95 62.16
CA PHE A 413 -20.85 17.46 61.05
C PHE A 413 -20.10 17.53 59.70
N LEU A 414 -19.36 18.63 59.46
CA LEU A 414 -18.53 18.75 58.25
C LEU A 414 -17.38 17.74 58.29
N ALA A 415 -16.73 17.55 59.43
CA ALA A 415 -15.69 16.55 59.61
C ALA A 415 -16.25 15.11 59.48
N GLY A 416 -17.47 14.87 59.99
CA GLY A 416 -18.18 13.61 59.81
C GLY A 416 -18.56 13.37 58.34
N LYS A 417 -18.99 14.42 57.67
CA LYS A 417 -19.29 14.35 56.22
C LYS A 417 -18.04 14.25 55.38
N ASP A 418 -16.96 14.94 55.74
CA ASP A 418 -15.66 14.79 55.04
C ASP A 418 -15.16 13.34 55.12
N ASN A 419 -15.30 12.69 56.28
CA ASN A 419 -14.96 11.27 56.42
C ASN A 419 -15.88 10.34 55.61
N GLU A 420 -17.15 10.65 55.48
CA GLU A 420 -18.10 9.91 54.62
C GLU A 420 -17.77 10.10 53.14
N TYR A 421 -17.36 11.31 52.78
CA TYR A 421 -16.94 11.63 51.41
C TYR A 421 -15.57 11.08 51.07
N GLN A 422 -14.62 11.08 52.01
CA GLN A 422 -13.34 10.44 51.83
C GLN A 422 -13.52 8.94 51.52
N LYS A 423 -14.44 8.28 52.26
CA LYS A 423 -14.83 6.89 51.98
C LYS A 423 -15.44 6.72 50.60
N ILE A 424 -16.35 7.61 50.19
CA ILE A 424 -16.95 7.57 48.86
C ILE A 424 -15.93 7.86 47.77
N PHE A 425 -14.98 8.77 48.03
CA PHE A 425 -13.88 9.08 47.13
C PHE A 425 -12.91 7.90 47.00
N ASP A 426 -12.58 7.26 48.14
CA ASP A 426 -11.76 6.07 48.18
C ASP A 426 -12.45 4.90 47.45
N GLU A 427 -13.77 4.68 47.66
CA GLU A 427 -14.58 3.72 46.93
C GLU A 427 -14.67 4.04 45.40
N HIS A 428 -14.78 5.35 45.04
CA HIS A 428 -14.75 5.79 43.67
C HIS A 428 -13.35 5.72 43.06
N SER A 429 -12.31 5.95 43.84
CA SER A 429 -10.91 5.80 43.44
C SER A 429 -10.59 4.33 43.16
N GLU A 430 -10.98 3.43 44.08
CA GLU A 430 -10.89 1.96 43.86
C GLU A 430 -11.70 1.50 42.65
N LYS A 431 -12.87 2.09 42.44
CA LYS A 431 -13.72 1.78 41.28
C LYS A 431 -13.12 2.34 39.98
N ASN A 432 -12.46 3.53 40.03
CA ASN A 432 -11.72 4.09 38.92
C ASN A 432 -10.42 3.30 38.64
N GLU A 433 -9.72 2.85 39.66
CA GLU A 433 -8.58 1.95 39.52
C GLU A 433 -9.01 0.60 38.93
N SER A 434 -10.16 0.08 39.40
CA SER A 434 -10.74 -1.14 38.85
C SER A 434 -11.18 -0.96 37.39
N LEU A 435 -11.80 0.20 37.04
CA LEU A 435 -12.16 0.56 35.67
C LEU A 435 -10.93 0.81 34.78
N GLN A 436 -9.87 1.45 35.35
CA GLN A 436 -8.60 1.58 34.60
C GLN A 436 -7.93 0.24 34.39
N SER A 437 -7.97 -0.66 35.37
CA SER A 437 -7.44 -2.02 35.23
C SER A 437 -8.26 -2.83 34.20
N GLU A 438 -9.57 -2.59 34.12
CA GLU A 438 -10.45 -3.22 33.13
C GLU A 438 -10.25 -2.63 31.74
N ILE A 439 -10.01 -1.31 31.62
CA ILE A 439 -9.60 -0.64 30.38
C ILE A 439 -8.22 -1.14 29.94
N GLU A 440 -7.26 -1.32 30.85
CA GLU A 440 -5.97 -1.92 30.51
C GLU A 440 -6.09 -3.39 30.11
N ARG A 441 -6.99 -4.13 30.76
CA ARG A 441 -7.32 -5.52 30.37
C ARG A 441 -7.94 -5.58 28.99
N ILE A 442 -8.93 -4.72 28.72
CA ILE A 442 -9.55 -4.59 27.38
C ILE A 442 -8.53 -4.11 26.34
N ARG A 443 -7.61 -3.18 26.70
CA ARG A 443 -6.51 -2.78 25.81
C ARG A 443 -5.52 -3.91 25.53
N THR A 444 -5.23 -4.72 26.54
CA THR A 444 -4.34 -5.87 26.40
C THR A 444 -5.03 -6.98 25.60
N GLU A 445 -6.33 -7.19 25.82
CA GLU A 445 -7.17 -8.11 25.04
C GLU A 445 -7.32 -7.65 23.60
N ASN A 446 -7.54 -6.34 23.35
CA ASN A 446 -7.54 -5.77 22.01
C ASN A 446 -6.16 -5.84 21.34
N LYS A 447 -5.07 -5.67 22.10
CA LYS A 447 -3.71 -5.93 21.58
C LYS A 447 -3.48 -7.39 21.27
N ARG A 448 -4.08 -8.31 22.04
CA ARG A 448 -4.05 -9.74 21.79
C ARG A 448 -4.87 -10.10 20.57
N LEU A 449 -6.09 -9.58 20.47
CA LEU A 449 -6.95 -9.75 19.29
C LEU A 449 -6.36 -9.13 18.03
N MET A 450 -5.68 -7.97 18.13
CA MET A 450 -4.92 -7.41 17.02
C MET A 450 -3.70 -8.25 16.65
N LYS A 451 -3.02 -8.87 17.63
CA LYS A 451 -1.95 -9.84 17.38
C LYS A 451 -2.50 -11.14 16.79
N GLU A 452 -3.64 -11.62 17.26
CA GLU A 452 -4.34 -12.78 16.70
C GLU A 452 -4.86 -12.48 15.29
N HIS A 453 -5.39 -11.26 15.04
CA HIS A 453 -5.77 -10.82 13.68
C HIS A 453 -4.56 -10.67 12.76
N LYS A 454 -3.45 -10.18 13.30
CA LYS A 454 -2.18 -10.12 12.56
C LYS A 454 -1.62 -11.52 12.30
N ASN A 455 -1.78 -12.43 13.25
CA ASN A 455 -1.43 -13.84 13.09
C ASN A 455 -2.38 -14.59 12.15
N ILE A 456 -3.66 -14.21 12.10
CA ILE A 456 -4.64 -14.77 11.14
C ILE A 456 -4.32 -14.31 9.71
N ILE A 457 -3.93 -13.01 9.53
CA ILE A 457 -3.49 -12.51 8.23
C ILE A 457 -2.18 -13.20 7.79
N ILE A 458 -1.25 -13.38 8.74
CA ILE A 458 0.00 -14.12 8.50
C ILE A 458 -0.29 -15.62 8.26
N GLN A 459 -1.30 -16.18 8.92
CA GLN A 459 -1.67 -17.58 8.77
C GLN A 459 -2.35 -17.82 7.41
N ASP A 460 -3.22 -16.92 6.96
CA ASP A 460 -3.89 -17.01 5.66
C ASP A 460 -2.89 -16.80 4.51
N ASP A 461 -1.97 -15.83 4.66
CA ASP A 461 -0.86 -15.63 3.74
C ASP A 461 0.13 -16.80 3.79
N TYR A 462 0.36 -17.38 4.98
CA TYR A 462 1.18 -18.58 5.16
C TYR A 462 0.50 -19.80 4.55
N ASP A 463 -0.80 -19.99 4.73
CA ASP A 463 -1.55 -21.09 4.16
C ASP A 463 -1.66 -20.95 2.63
N HIS A 464 -1.80 -19.71 2.11
CA HIS A 464 -1.76 -19.42 0.68
C HIS A 464 -0.35 -19.64 0.10
N PHE A 465 0.68 -19.23 0.82
CA PHE A 465 2.07 -19.49 0.49
C PHE A 465 2.39 -20.99 0.55
N CYS A 466 1.95 -21.70 1.59
CA CYS A 466 2.09 -23.15 1.72
C CYS A 466 1.31 -23.91 0.64
N SER A 467 0.16 -23.40 0.23
CA SER A 467 -0.61 -23.93 -0.90
C SER A 467 0.15 -23.76 -2.22
N GLY A 468 0.72 -22.58 -2.43
CA GLY A 468 1.61 -22.29 -3.56
C GLY A 468 2.85 -23.20 -3.56
N LEU A 469 3.47 -23.42 -2.40
CA LEU A 469 4.60 -24.33 -2.25
C LEU A 469 4.24 -25.79 -2.53
N ARG A 470 3.03 -26.22 -2.23
CA ARG A 470 2.56 -27.58 -2.52
C ARG A 470 2.25 -27.80 -4.01
N SER A 471 1.98 -26.73 -4.74
CA SER A 471 1.75 -26.79 -6.19
C SER A 471 3.04 -26.78 -7.00
N LEU A 472 4.19 -26.52 -6.35
CA LEU A 472 5.49 -26.55 -7.03
C LEU A 472 5.87 -27.97 -7.43
N THR A 473 6.38 -28.09 -8.63
CA THR A 473 6.99 -29.34 -9.08
C THR A 473 8.25 -29.66 -8.23
N PRO A 474 8.70 -30.91 -8.20
CA PRO A 474 9.89 -31.28 -7.43
C PRO A 474 11.13 -30.41 -7.74
N LYS A 475 11.28 -30.00 -9.00
CA LYS A 475 12.40 -29.11 -9.42
C LYS A 475 12.23 -27.68 -8.92
N GLU A 476 11.04 -27.12 -9.04
CA GLU A 476 10.75 -25.78 -8.54
C GLU A 476 10.89 -25.70 -7.03
N ARG A 477 10.51 -26.76 -6.31
CA ARG A 477 10.68 -26.87 -4.87
C ARG A 477 12.16 -26.88 -4.48
N THR A 478 12.98 -27.63 -5.21
CA THR A 478 14.44 -27.65 -4.97
C THR A 478 15.06 -26.26 -5.18
N ILE A 479 14.64 -25.54 -6.23
CA ILE A 479 15.11 -24.17 -6.50
C ILE A 479 14.65 -23.20 -5.40
N PHE A 480 13.41 -23.36 -4.95
CA PHE A 480 12.86 -22.54 -3.86
C PHE A 480 13.58 -22.77 -2.54
N ASP A 481 13.88 -24.03 -2.19
CA ASP A 481 14.62 -24.38 -0.99
C ASP A 481 16.06 -23.80 -1.01
N LEU A 482 16.75 -23.87 -2.17
CA LEU A 482 18.05 -23.26 -2.36
C LEU A 482 18.02 -21.73 -2.24
N TYR A 483 16.92 -21.10 -2.66
CA TYR A 483 16.70 -19.66 -2.49
C TYR A 483 16.50 -19.28 -1.02
N LEU A 484 15.76 -20.08 -0.26
CA LEU A 484 15.57 -19.91 1.19
C LEU A 484 16.86 -20.11 1.99
N GLU A 485 17.78 -20.94 1.50
CA GLU A 485 19.13 -21.13 2.07
C GLU A 485 20.06 -19.93 1.76
N GLY A 486 19.56 -18.90 1.06
CA GLY A 486 20.32 -17.70 0.73
C GLY A 486 21.28 -17.86 -0.44
N LYS A 487 21.09 -18.89 -1.27
CA LYS A 487 21.85 -19.06 -2.49
C LYS A 487 21.48 -18.03 -3.53
N THR A 488 22.46 -17.53 -4.22
CA THR A 488 22.25 -16.60 -5.33
C THR A 488 21.82 -17.35 -6.59
N VAL A 489 21.13 -16.65 -7.48
CA VAL A 489 20.63 -17.25 -8.74
C VAL A 489 21.72 -18.00 -9.54
N PRO A 490 22.97 -17.49 -9.65
CA PRO A 490 24.06 -18.23 -10.31
C PRO A 490 24.42 -19.55 -9.62
N GLU A 491 24.37 -19.58 -8.27
CA GLU A 491 24.66 -20.80 -7.49
C GLU A 491 23.56 -21.83 -7.61
N ILE A 492 22.32 -21.39 -7.68
CA ILE A 492 21.14 -22.26 -7.88
C ILE A 492 21.21 -22.93 -9.25
N LEU A 493 21.61 -22.21 -10.30
CA LEU A 493 21.74 -22.72 -11.66
C LEU A 493 22.87 -23.77 -11.83
N GLN A 494 23.81 -23.82 -10.88
CA GLN A 494 24.86 -24.86 -10.89
C GLN A 494 24.43 -26.14 -10.16
N ILE A 495 23.40 -26.08 -9.32
CA ILE A 495 22.98 -27.18 -8.44
C ILE A 495 21.68 -27.83 -8.95
N ALA A 496 20.78 -27.06 -9.61
CA ALA A 496 19.49 -27.51 -10.11
C ALA A 496 19.49 -27.84 -11.61
#